data_c75cb2b9f077992bcb665efbe455dcb7
#
_entry.id   c75cb2b9f077992bcb665efbe455dcb7
#
_cell.length_a   1.000
_cell.length_b   1.000
_cell.length_c   1.000
_cell.angle_alpha   90.00
_cell.angle_beta   90.00
_cell.angle_gamma   90.00
#
_symmetry.space_group_name_H-M   'P 1'
#
loop_
_entity.id
_entity.type
_entity.pdbx_description
1 polymer ?
#
loop_
_entity_poly.entity_id
_entity_poly.type
_entity_poly.pdbx_seq_one_letter_code
_entity_poly.pdbx_strand_id
1 'polypeptide(L)'
;MLADIWPSDQSIQEAVSSSIGPEMFRDRYSDILEEPKWDSIPSEPSPLFPWDEDSSYVRLPTFLEGILLNPVPIDPINSARALLKLGDSVTTDHISPAGAFPKDGPAGKYLIEKGVNIRDFNSFGSRRGNHEVMMRGTFANVRIRNQLAPGTEGGFTTFLPTGEVTSIYDASRKYIADGTDLIVLAGSQYGTGSSRDWAAKGTLLLGVKAVIATSFERIHRSKLIGMGVLPLQFTDGENKQTLRLDGSEIVSIKGLDTVSYTHLRAHETAC
;
A
#
# COMPACT_ATOMS: atom_id res chain seq x y z
N MET A 1 -39.96 21.01 3.77
CA MET A 1 -39.02 20.11 3.08
C MET A 1 -37.74 20.90 2.80
N LEU A 2 -36.60 20.23 2.43
CA LEU A 2 -35.35 20.95 2.12
C LEU A 2 -35.56 21.98 0.99
N ALA A 3 -36.40 21.67 0.01
CA ALA A 3 -36.77 22.58 -1.09
C ALA A 3 -37.40 23.89 -0.63
N ASP A 4 -38.02 23.94 0.56
CA ASP A 4 -38.68 25.13 1.05
C ASP A 4 -37.72 26.15 1.67
N ILE A 5 -36.51 25.71 2.00
CA ILE A 5 -35.48 26.51 2.64
C ILE A 5 -34.22 26.65 1.77
N TRP A 6 -34.17 25.96 0.62
CA TRP A 6 -33.06 26.04 -0.31
C TRP A 6 -33.10 27.34 -1.10
N PRO A 7 -32.03 28.17 -1.07
CA PRO A 7 -32.03 29.43 -1.81
C PRO A 7 -32.06 29.16 -3.32
N SER A 8 -32.65 30.10 -4.06
CA SER A 8 -32.60 30.05 -5.52
C SER A 8 -31.18 30.30 -6.05
N ASP A 9 -30.86 29.80 -7.24
CA ASP A 9 -29.56 30.02 -7.89
C ASP A 9 -29.25 31.52 -8.03
N GLN A 10 -30.26 32.35 -8.28
CA GLN A 10 -30.14 33.80 -8.33
C GLN A 10 -29.74 34.37 -6.98
N SER A 11 -30.38 33.93 -5.88
CA SER A 11 -30.04 34.39 -4.53
C SER A 11 -28.63 33.98 -4.11
N ILE A 12 -28.19 32.78 -4.54
CA ILE A 12 -26.81 32.33 -4.33
C ILE A 12 -25.84 33.20 -5.10
N GLN A 13 -26.12 33.48 -6.36
CA GLN A 13 -25.25 34.27 -7.23
C GLN A 13 -25.15 35.73 -6.76
N GLU A 14 -26.24 36.33 -6.31
CA GLU A 14 -26.27 37.66 -5.71
C GLU A 14 -25.45 37.71 -4.40
N ALA A 15 -25.61 36.72 -3.54
CA ALA A 15 -24.84 36.62 -2.29
C ALA A 15 -23.34 36.47 -2.55
N VAL A 16 -22.95 35.60 -3.49
CA VAL A 16 -21.56 35.42 -3.89
C VAL A 16 -20.98 36.71 -4.48
N SER A 17 -21.68 37.32 -5.44
CA SER A 17 -21.21 38.54 -6.13
C SER A 17 -21.11 39.75 -5.20
N SER A 18 -21.95 39.83 -4.16
CA SER A 18 -21.91 40.92 -3.19
C SER A 18 -20.90 40.71 -2.05
N SER A 19 -20.50 39.45 -1.81
CA SER A 19 -19.64 39.09 -0.66
C SER A 19 -18.19 38.80 -1.07
N ILE A 20 -17.91 38.44 -2.33
CA ILE A 20 -16.59 38.05 -2.81
C ILE A 20 -16.12 39.04 -3.87
N GLY A 21 -15.13 39.87 -3.53
CA GLY A 21 -14.48 40.79 -4.47
C GLY A 21 -13.06 40.36 -4.83
N PRO A 22 -12.50 40.83 -5.98
CA PRO A 22 -11.12 40.54 -6.39
C PRO A 22 -10.07 40.99 -5.36
N GLU A 23 -10.36 42.03 -4.61
CA GLU A 23 -9.50 42.57 -3.56
C GLU A 23 -9.28 41.56 -2.44
N MET A 24 -10.31 40.78 -2.06
CA MET A 24 -10.19 39.76 -1.02
C MET A 24 -9.16 38.66 -1.40
N PHE A 25 -9.12 38.33 -2.69
CA PHE A 25 -8.10 37.40 -3.20
C PHE A 25 -6.72 38.04 -3.19
N ARG A 26 -6.59 39.27 -3.64
CA ARG A 26 -5.30 39.99 -3.62
C ARG A 26 -4.75 40.08 -2.22
N ASP A 27 -5.56 40.58 -1.29
CA ASP A 27 -5.16 40.74 0.09
C ASP A 27 -4.79 39.41 0.75
N ARG A 28 -5.53 38.34 0.43
CA ARG A 28 -5.28 37.02 1.03
C ARG A 28 -4.05 36.32 0.45
N TYR A 29 -3.75 36.58 -0.85
CA TYR A 29 -2.66 35.88 -1.54
C TYR A 29 -1.40 36.72 -1.70
N SER A 30 -1.42 38.03 -1.38
CA SER A 30 -0.23 38.91 -1.45
C SER A 30 0.91 38.38 -0.59
N ASP A 31 0.62 37.93 0.63
CA ASP A 31 1.62 37.57 1.63
C ASP A 31 1.80 36.06 1.79
N ILE A 32 1.17 35.25 0.92
CA ILE A 32 1.16 33.79 1.07
C ILE A 32 2.56 33.16 0.90
N LEU A 33 3.46 33.89 0.23
CA LEU A 33 4.85 33.48 0.01
C LEU A 33 5.81 34.00 1.07
N GLU A 34 5.35 34.89 1.98
CA GLU A 34 6.13 35.51 3.03
C GLU A 34 5.96 34.77 4.37
N GLU A 35 6.37 33.50 4.44
CA GLU A 35 6.40 32.74 5.69
C GLU A 35 7.84 32.66 6.21
N PRO A 36 8.19 33.44 7.27
CA PRO A 36 9.58 33.49 7.77
C PRO A 36 10.17 32.12 8.14
N LYS A 37 9.31 31.19 8.60
CA LYS A 37 9.74 29.82 8.92
C LYS A 37 10.08 29.03 7.66
N TRP A 38 9.33 29.27 6.57
CA TRP A 38 9.62 28.65 5.28
C TRP A 38 10.90 29.21 4.67
N ASP A 39 11.06 30.54 4.71
CA ASP A 39 12.20 31.25 4.14
C ASP A 39 13.49 30.97 4.92
N SER A 40 13.38 30.61 6.20
CA SER A 40 14.53 30.23 7.04
C SER A 40 15.05 28.82 6.79
N ILE A 41 14.34 27.99 6.00
CA ILE A 41 14.80 26.65 5.65
C ILE A 41 15.97 26.76 4.67
N PRO A 42 17.18 26.31 5.03
CA PRO A 42 18.31 26.35 4.11
C PRO A 42 18.02 25.43 2.92
N SER A 43 18.04 25.99 1.73
CA SER A 43 17.86 25.26 0.49
C SER A 43 18.99 25.59 -0.48
N GLU A 44 19.76 24.57 -0.86
CA GLU A 44 20.74 24.68 -1.93
C GLU A 44 20.09 24.27 -3.25
N PRO A 45 20.12 25.09 -4.30
CA PRO A 45 19.65 24.70 -5.61
C PRO A 45 20.39 23.46 -6.11
N SER A 46 19.69 22.35 -6.27
CA SER A 46 20.26 21.11 -6.77
C SER A 46 19.28 20.44 -7.75
N PRO A 47 19.77 19.91 -8.88
CA PRO A 47 18.95 19.14 -9.80
C PRO A 47 18.50 17.80 -9.23
N LEU A 48 19.14 17.33 -8.16
CA LEU A 48 18.84 16.07 -7.49
C LEU A 48 18.51 16.33 -6.02
N PHE A 49 17.58 15.54 -5.48
CA PHE A 49 17.26 15.57 -4.06
C PHE A 49 18.46 15.07 -3.24
N PRO A 50 18.92 15.82 -2.22
CA PRO A 50 20.02 15.40 -1.36
C PRO A 50 19.52 14.35 -0.35
N TRP A 51 19.63 13.07 -0.73
CA TRP A 51 19.21 11.97 0.13
C TRP A 51 20.10 11.88 1.37
N ASP A 52 19.45 11.81 2.53
CA ASP A 52 20.09 11.56 3.82
C ASP A 52 19.78 10.13 4.27
N GLU A 53 20.82 9.29 4.35
CA GLU A 53 20.68 7.89 4.74
C GLU A 53 20.31 7.71 6.21
N ASP A 54 20.54 8.71 7.04
CA ASP A 54 20.18 8.69 8.47
C ASP A 54 18.79 9.24 8.75
N SER A 55 18.15 9.83 7.74
CA SER A 55 16.81 10.35 7.89
C SER A 55 15.82 9.25 8.28
N SER A 56 15.09 9.48 9.36
CA SER A 56 14.01 8.59 9.80
C SER A 56 12.65 8.93 9.17
N TYR A 57 12.55 10.00 8.35
CA TYR A 57 11.32 10.45 7.69
C TYR A 57 11.30 10.26 6.19
N VAL A 58 12.44 10.47 5.51
CA VAL A 58 12.54 10.39 4.04
C VAL A 58 13.76 9.56 3.68
N ARG A 59 13.55 8.49 2.93
CA ARG A 59 14.62 7.59 2.48
C ARG A 59 14.49 7.31 1.00
N LEU A 60 15.64 7.11 0.33
CA LEU A 60 15.67 6.67 -1.05
C LEU A 60 14.90 5.34 -1.18
N PRO A 61 13.84 5.27 -2.01
CA PRO A 61 13.04 4.07 -2.13
C PRO A 61 13.76 3.01 -2.98
N THR A 62 13.74 1.76 -2.50
CA THR A 62 14.41 0.62 -3.14
C THR A 62 13.65 0.04 -4.32
N PHE A 63 12.36 0.33 -4.47
CA PHE A 63 11.54 -0.23 -5.56
C PHE A 63 11.83 0.37 -6.94
N LEU A 64 12.73 1.34 -7.03
CA LEU A 64 13.25 1.89 -8.29
C LEU A 64 14.65 1.37 -8.62
N GLU A 65 15.25 0.58 -7.75
CA GLU A 65 16.56 0.00 -7.97
C GLU A 65 16.47 -1.11 -9.02
N GLY A 66 17.47 -1.18 -9.89
CA GLY A 66 17.58 -2.22 -10.92
C GLY A 66 16.60 -2.08 -12.08
N ILE A 67 15.94 -0.92 -12.25
CA ILE A 67 15.08 -0.68 -13.42
C ILE A 67 15.96 -0.68 -14.67
N LEU A 68 15.59 -1.55 -15.61
CA LEU A 68 16.26 -1.68 -16.89
C LEU A 68 15.55 -0.85 -17.96
N LEU A 69 16.31 -0.31 -18.92
CA LEU A 69 15.75 0.42 -20.07
C LEU A 69 14.89 -0.48 -20.97
N ASN A 70 15.25 -1.74 -21.06
CA ASN A 70 14.47 -2.73 -21.81
C ASN A 70 13.75 -3.66 -20.85
N PRO A 71 12.44 -3.91 -21.05
CA PRO A 71 11.72 -4.89 -20.27
C PRO A 71 12.38 -6.27 -20.38
N VAL A 72 12.49 -6.96 -19.26
CA VAL A 72 12.87 -8.37 -19.24
C VAL A 72 11.62 -9.26 -19.23
N PRO A 73 11.69 -10.48 -19.74
CA PRO A 73 10.61 -11.46 -19.60
C PRO A 73 10.23 -11.65 -18.12
N ILE A 74 8.95 -11.89 -17.88
CA ILE A 74 8.47 -12.19 -16.53
C ILE A 74 8.80 -13.65 -16.23
N ASP A 75 9.64 -13.88 -15.22
CA ASP A 75 9.97 -15.23 -14.78
C ASP A 75 8.76 -15.93 -14.14
N PRO A 76 8.64 -17.25 -14.34
CA PRO A 76 7.66 -18.05 -13.61
C PRO A 76 7.85 -17.92 -12.10
N ILE A 77 6.75 -17.83 -11.37
CA ILE A 77 6.79 -17.86 -9.89
C ILE A 77 6.78 -19.33 -9.48
N ASN A 78 7.83 -19.77 -8.82
CA ASN A 78 8.01 -21.18 -8.47
C ASN A 78 7.97 -21.38 -6.95
N SER A 79 7.22 -22.42 -6.53
CA SER A 79 7.18 -22.86 -5.13
C SER A 79 6.87 -21.76 -4.11
N ALA A 80 6.03 -20.80 -4.49
CA ALA A 80 5.62 -19.71 -3.61
C ALA A 80 4.79 -20.19 -2.42
N ARG A 81 4.88 -19.47 -1.32
CA ARG A 81 4.09 -19.69 -0.11
C ARG A 81 3.09 -18.57 0.13
N ALA A 82 1.94 -18.90 0.71
CA ALA A 82 1.00 -17.88 1.12
C ALA A 82 1.51 -17.15 2.38
N LEU A 83 1.72 -15.84 2.24
CA LEU A 83 1.99 -14.96 3.38
C LEU A 83 0.71 -14.63 4.14
N LEU A 84 -0.39 -14.52 3.39
CA LEU A 84 -1.70 -14.11 3.90
C LEU A 84 -2.82 -14.89 3.20
N LYS A 85 -3.84 -15.25 4.00
CA LYS A 85 -5.14 -15.75 3.51
C LYS A 85 -6.24 -14.87 4.10
N LEU A 86 -6.79 -14.00 3.26
CA LEU A 86 -7.71 -12.93 3.67
C LEU A 86 -9.15 -13.21 3.24
N GLY A 87 -10.10 -12.60 3.92
CA GLY A 87 -11.52 -12.61 3.55
C GLY A 87 -11.86 -11.66 2.41
N ASP A 88 -13.15 -11.36 2.27
CA ASP A 88 -13.69 -10.40 1.32
C ASP A 88 -13.52 -8.96 1.81
N SER A 89 -13.64 -8.01 0.88
CA SER A 89 -13.67 -6.56 1.16
C SER A 89 -12.49 -6.03 1.98
N VAL A 90 -11.31 -6.60 1.75
CA VAL A 90 -10.07 -6.06 2.33
C VAL A 90 -9.71 -4.78 1.60
N THR A 91 -9.84 -3.65 2.31
CA THR A 91 -9.66 -2.32 1.74
C THR A 91 -8.18 -1.91 1.69
N THR A 92 -7.88 -0.92 0.87
CA THR A 92 -6.55 -0.27 0.84
C THR A 92 -6.15 0.34 2.19
N ASP A 93 -7.14 0.72 3.04
CA ASP A 93 -6.90 1.19 4.40
C ASP A 93 -6.49 0.07 5.37
N HIS A 94 -6.91 -1.16 5.07
CA HIS A 94 -6.45 -2.33 5.81
C HIS A 94 -5.02 -2.71 5.42
N ILE A 95 -4.65 -2.56 4.14
CA ILE A 95 -3.35 -2.97 3.60
C ILE A 95 -2.29 -1.92 3.89
N SER A 96 -2.56 -0.66 3.51
CA SER A 96 -1.64 0.46 3.70
C SER A 96 -1.64 0.89 5.17
N PRO A 97 -0.48 1.03 5.81
CA PRO A 97 -0.41 1.44 7.19
C PRO A 97 -0.87 2.89 7.38
N ALA A 98 -1.59 3.13 8.48
CA ALA A 98 -2.07 4.46 8.89
C ALA A 98 -2.10 4.57 10.42
N GLY A 99 -2.16 5.80 10.92
CA GLY A 99 -2.23 6.07 12.36
C GLY A 99 -0.91 5.81 13.10
N ALA A 100 -1.00 5.77 14.42
CA ALA A 100 0.12 5.46 15.30
C ALA A 100 0.48 3.97 15.24
N PHE A 101 1.69 3.65 15.59
CA PHE A 101 2.17 2.28 15.68
C PHE A 101 2.77 1.98 17.05
N PRO A 102 2.64 0.73 17.55
CA PRO A 102 3.15 0.35 18.86
C PRO A 102 4.68 0.31 18.89
N LYS A 103 5.27 0.65 20.02
CA LYS A 103 6.73 0.63 20.22
C LYS A 103 7.33 -0.78 20.04
N ASP A 104 6.57 -1.80 20.41
CA ASP A 104 7.00 -3.20 20.38
C ASP A 104 6.74 -3.86 19.00
N GLY A 105 6.07 -3.17 18.09
CA GLY A 105 5.85 -3.62 16.73
C GLY A 105 7.08 -3.42 15.85
N PRO A 106 7.12 -4.04 14.65
CA PRO A 106 8.28 -3.95 13.74
C PRO A 106 8.73 -2.53 13.42
N ALA A 107 7.78 -1.60 13.17
CA ALA A 107 8.09 -0.20 12.88
C ALA A 107 8.65 0.55 14.10
N GLY A 108 8.08 0.29 15.29
CA GLY A 108 8.58 0.90 16.54
C GLY A 108 9.99 0.45 16.88
N LYS A 109 10.26 -0.85 16.80
CA LYS A 109 11.60 -1.42 17.00
C LYS A 109 12.63 -0.81 16.06
N TYR A 110 12.29 -0.73 14.76
CA TYR A 110 13.16 -0.09 13.76
C TYR A 110 13.50 1.36 14.12
N LEU A 111 12.53 2.16 14.58
CA LEU A 111 12.79 3.55 14.95
C LEU A 111 13.62 3.66 16.24
N ILE A 112 13.43 2.77 17.21
CA ILE A 112 14.26 2.70 18.42
C ILE A 112 15.71 2.37 18.04
N GLU A 113 15.93 1.39 17.16
CA GLU A 113 17.24 1.04 16.62
C GLU A 113 17.91 2.22 15.90
N LYS A 114 17.13 3.10 15.27
CA LYS A 114 17.59 4.35 14.65
C LYS A 114 17.75 5.51 15.65
N GLY A 115 17.57 5.27 16.95
CA GLY A 115 17.74 6.30 17.99
C GLY A 115 16.56 7.25 18.14
N VAL A 116 15.41 6.99 17.49
CA VAL A 116 14.22 7.83 17.61
C VAL A 116 13.52 7.58 18.95
N ASN A 117 13.28 8.63 19.71
CA ASN A 117 12.58 8.54 20.96
C ASN A 117 11.10 8.17 20.73
N ILE A 118 10.49 7.38 21.63
CA ILE A 118 9.09 6.92 21.52
C ILE A 118 8.11 8.10 21.38
N ARG A 119 8.33 9.18 22.10
CA ARG A 119 7.50 10.39 22.01
C ARG A 119 7.55 11.06 20.63
N ASP A 120 8.60 10.80 19.85
CA ASP A 120 8.87 11.40 18.55
C ASP A 120 8.52 10.43 17.39
N PHE A 121 7.88 9.30 17.69
CA PHE A 121 7.49 8.30 16.69
C PHE A 121 6.56 8.87 15.64
N ASN A 122 5.63 9.74 16.07
CA ASN A 122 4.61 10.28 15.19
C ASN A 122 3.71 9.17 14.61
N SER A 123 3.37 9.20 13.34
CA SER A 123 2.47 8.23 12.69
C SER A 123 3.06 7.69 11.40
N PHE A 124 2.49 6.59 10.90
CA PHE A 124 2.80 6.10 9.55
C PHE A 124 2.61 7.17 8.48
N GLY A 125 1.54 7.97 8.58
CA GLY A 125 1.27 9.05 7.62
C GLY A 125 2.38 10.09 7.56
N SER A 126 2.94 10.49 8.71
CA SER A 126 4.05 11.44 8.79
C SER A 126 5.36 10.88 8.25
N ARG A 127 5.53 9.55 8.28
CA ARG A 127 6.74 8.84 7.84
C ARG A 127 6.56 8.12 6.50
N ARG A 128 5.53 8.46 5.75
CA ARG A 128 5.23 7.80 4.45
C ARG A 128 6.34 7.94 3.40
N GLY A 129 7.28 8.86 3.58
CA GLY A 129 8.50 8.97 2.79
C GLY A 129 9.62 7.99 3.18
N ASN A 130 9.42 7.22 4.25
CA ASN A 130 10.36 6.19 4.71
C ASN A 130 9.76 4.80 4.46
N HIS A 131 10.24 4.13 3.39
CA HIS A 131 9.76 2.80 3.01
C HIS A 131 10.02 1.73 4.08
N GLU A 132 11.08 1.88 4.86
CA GLU A 132 11.43 0.97 5.95
C GLU A 132 10.36 0.99 7.07
N VAL A 133 9.84 2.17 7.39
CA VAL A 133 8.72 2.29 8.35
C VAL A 133 7.44 1.72 7.73
N MET A 134 7.13 2.12 6.49
CA MET A 134 5.87 1.78 5.85
C MET A 134 5.71 0.28 5.60
N MET A 135 6.75 -0.42 5.12
CA MET A 135 6.65 -1.86 4.88
C MET A 135 6.44 -2.66 6.16
N ARG A 136 6.94 -2.16 7.30
CA ARG A 136 6.77 -2.80 8.62
C ARG A 136 5.35 -2.69 9.18
N GLY A 137 4.54 -1.80 8.62
CA GLY A 137 3.13 -1.64 8.97
C GLY A 137 2.16 -2.16 7.91
N THR A 138 2.66 -2.64 6.77
CA THR A 138 1.81 -3.18 5.71
C THR A 138 1.08 -4.41 6.20
N PHE A 139 -0.25 -4.44 5.99
CA PHE A 139 -1.19 -5.44 6.54
C PHE A 139 -1.26 -5.48 8.08
N ALA A 140 -0.76 -4.47 8.79
CA ALA A 140 -0.80 -4.44 10.25
C ALA A 140 -2.06 -3.79 10.85
N ASN A 141 -3.04 -3.40 10.03
CA ASN A 141 -4.29 -2.84 10.52
C ASN A 141 -5.04 -3.84 11.40
N VAL A 142 -5.47 -3.41 12.58
CA VAL A 142 -6.17 -4.25 13.58
C VAL A 142 -7.45 -4.93 13.07
N ARG A 143 -8.02 -4.43 11.97
CA ARG A 143 -9.22 -5.03 11.35
C ARG A 143 -8.89 -6.20 10.43
N ILE A 144 -7.64 -6.41 10.07
CA ILE A 144 -7.25 -7.59 9.27
C ILE A 144 -7.47 -8.86 10.09
N ARG A 145 -8.05 -9.85 9.42
CA ARG A 145 -8.21 -11.21 9.94
C ARG A 145 -7.50 -12.13 8.98
N ASN A 146 -6.26 -12.49 9.33
CA ASN A 146 -5.50 -13.44 8.55
C ASN A 146 -5.86 -14.86 8.97
N GLN A 147 -6.45 -15.63 8.06
CA GLN A 147 -6.89 -17.01 8.31
C GLN A 147 -5.70 -17.98 8.53
N LEU A 148 -4.47 -17.57 8.20
CA LEU A 148 -3.26 -18.34 8.53
C LEU A 148 -2.83 -18.19 9.98
N ALA A 149 -3.35 -17.18 10.69
CA ALA A 149 -3.08 -16.98 12.13
C ALA A 149 -4.42 -16.79 12.88
N PRO A 150 -5.25 -17.83 12.98
CA PRO A 150 -6.56 -17.74 13.60
C PRO A 150 -6.43 -17.29 15.06
N GLY A 151 -7.38 -16.45 15.48
CA GLY A 151 -7.41 -15.89 16.84
C GLY A 151 -6.52 -14.66 17.04
N THR A 152 -5.77 -14.23 16.02
CA THR A 152 -5.00 -12.97 16.07
C THR A 152 -5.76 -11.82 15.41
N GLU A 153 -5.37 -10.61 15.77
CA GLU A 153 -5.86 -9.36 15.15
C GLU A 153 -4.69 -8.58 14.57
N GLY A 154 -4.89 -8.01 13.36
CA GLY A 154 -3.89 -7.16 12.74
C GLY A 154 -2.74 -7.91 12.07
N GLY A 155 -1.53 -7.41 12.24
CA GLY A 155 -0.34 -7.73 11.49
C GLY A 155 0.36 -9.07 11.79
N PHE A 156 -0.40 -10.16 11.96
CA PHE A 156 0.17 -11.48 12.25
C PHE A 156 -0.10 -12.50 11.15
N THR A 157 0.83 -13.43 11.01
CA THR A 157 0.73 -14.60 10.14
C THR A 157 1.45 -15.79 10.77
N THR A 158 1.23 -16.97 10.23
CA THR A 158 2.00 -18.15 10.58
C THR A 158 3.14 -18.35 9.58
N PHE A 159 4.37 -18.41 10.07
CA PHE A 159 5.52 -18.84 9.28
C PHE A 159 5.42 -20.36 9.08
N LEU A 160 4.90 -20.76 7.93
CA LEU A 160 4.51 -22.15 7.66
C LEU A 160 5.61 -23.19 7.86
N PRO A 161 6.90 -22.92 7.56
CA PRO A 161 7.95 -23.91 7.75
C PRO A 161 8.12 -24.40 9.20
N THR A 162 7.82 -23.52 10.18
CA THR A 162 7.95 -23.87 11.61
C THR A 162 6.63 -23.88 12.35
N GLY A 163 5.54 -23.36 11.77
CA GLY A 163 4.25 -23.15 12.43
C GLY A 163 4.23 -22.00 13.44
N GLU A 164 5.28 -21.18 13.49
CA GLU A 164 5.39 -20.04 14.40
C GLU A 164 4.45 -18.90 13.97
N VAL A 165 3.64 -18.40 14.90
CA VAL A 165 2.86 -17.18 14.70
C VAL A 165 3.75 -15.98 15.00
N THR A 166 3.95 -15.12 14.00
CA THR A 166 4.82 -13.96 14.09
C THR A 166 4.25 -12.77 13.30
N SER A 167 4.92 -11.62 13.34
CA SER A 167 4.47 -10.48 12.52
C SER A 167 4.57 -10.81 11.03
N ILE A 168 3.67 -10.25 10.23
CA ILE A 168 3.71 -10.39 8.76
C ILE A 168 5.05 -9.92 8.21
N TYR A 169 5.58 -8.82 8.75
CA TYR A 169 6.89 -8.30 8.37
C TYR A 169 8.00 -9.31 8.67
N ASP A 170 8.08 -9.84 9.90
CA ASP A 170 9.15 -10.76 10.29
C ASP A 170 9.07 -12.08 9.50
N ALA A 171 7.85 -12.62 9.30
CA ALA A 171 7.64 -13.77 8.42
C ALA A 171 8.14 -13.52 7.01
N SER A 172 7.80 -12.36 6.43
CA SER A 172 8.24 -11.99 5.08
C SER A 172 9.76 -11.94 4.97
N ARG A 173 10.44 -11.40 5.99
CA ARG A 173 11.93 -11.37 6.02
C ARG A 173 12.54 -12.76 6.07
N LYS A 174 11.95 -13.68 6.86
CA LYS A 174 12.38 -15.09 6.90
C LYS A 174 12.25 -15.75 5.54
N TYR A 175 11.11 -15.60 4.86
CA TYR A 175 10.89 -16.17 3.53
C TYR A 175 11.81 -15.58 2.47
N ILE A 176 12.05 -14.27 2.49
CA ILE A 176 12.98 -13.62 1.56
C ILE A 176 14.41 -14.13 1.76
N ALA A 177 14.83 -14.29 3.02
CA ALA A 177 16.15 -14.84 3.34
C ALA A 177 16.34 -16.29 2.84
N ASP A 178 15.25 -17.07 2.83
CA ASP A 178 15.22 -18.43 2.30
C ASP A 178 15.04 -18.48 0.77
N GLY A 179 14.91 -17.34 0.10
CA GLY A 179 14.65 -17.27 -1.35
C GLY A 179 13.28 -17.76 -1.77
N THR A 180 12.30 -17.77 -0.85
CA THR A 180 10.93 -18.23 -1.10
C THR A 180 10.06 -17.09 -1.59
N ASP A 181 9.46 -17.24 -2.77
CA ASP A 181 8.46 -16.30 -3.28
C ASP A 181 7.17 -16.33 -2.45
N LEU A 182 6.50 -15.18 -2.38
CA LEU A 182 5.30 -15.02 -1.56
C LEU A 182 4.08 -14.65 -2.40
N ILE A 183 2.93 -15.15 -1.96
CA ILE A 183 1.63 -14.79 -2.52
C ILE A 183 0.66 -14.36 -1.42
N VAL A 184 -0.41 -13.66 -1.82
CA VAL A 184 -1.57 -13.35 -0.97
C VAL A 184 -2.79 -14.01 -1.59
N LEU A 185 -3.54 -14.78 -0.79
CA LEU A 185 -4.86 -15.30 -1.14
C LEU A 185 -5.93 -14.37 -0.56
N ALA A 186 -6.81 -13.84 -1.40
CA ALA A 186 -7.85 -12.89 -0.98
C ALA A 186 -9.24 -13.30 -1.47
N GLY A 187 -10.24 -12.64 -0.96
CA GLY A 187 -11.63 -12.82 -1.36
C GLY A 187 -12.08 -11.81 -2.41
N SER A 188 -13.37 -11.50 -2.40
CA SER A 188 -14.00 -10.55 -3.31
C SER A 188 -13.67 -9.11 -2.92
N GLN A 189 -13.66 -8.21 -3.92
CA GLN A 189 -13.48 -6.76 -3.76
C GLN A 189 -12.16 -6.39 -3.06
N TYR A 190 -11.08 -7.11 -3.38
CA TYR A 190 -9.77 -6.82 -2.81
C TYR A 190 -9.25 -5.45 -3.25
N GLY A 191 -8.86 -4.63 -2.28
CA GLY A 191 -8.28 -3.31 -2.52
C GLY A 191 -9.30 -2.18 -2.69
N THR A 192 -10.56 -2.37 -2.29
CA THR A 192 -11.57 -1.31 -2.27
C THR A 192 -11.15 -0.15 -1.34
N GLY A 193 -11.80 1.00 -1.50
CA GLY A 193 -11.55 2.19 -0.69
C GLY A 193 -10.71 3.24 -1.42
N SER A 194 -10.00 4.06 -0.67
CA SER A 194 -9.21 5.16 -1.23
C SER A 194 -7.98 4.68 -1.99
N SER A 195 -7.56 5.47 -2.98
CA SER A 195 -6.39 5.17 -3.80
C SER A 195 -5.09 5.35 -2.99
N ARG A 196 -4.59 4.29 -2.37
CA ARG A 196 -3.35 4.30 -1.60
C ARG A 196 -2.25 3.53 -2.29
N ASP A 197 -1.20 4.21 -2.72
CA ASP A 197 -0.04 3.58 -3.37
C ASP A 197 0.67 2.60 -2.45
N TRP A 198 0.74 2.91 -1.16
CA TRP A 198 1.39 2.05 -0.19
C TRP A 198 0.73 0.68 -0.03
N ALA A 199 -0.54 0.54 -0.41
CA ALA A 199 -1.17 -0.77 -0.45
C ALA A 199 -0.51 -1.72 -1.48
N ALA A 200 0.02 -1.19 -2.59
CA ALA A 200 0.78 -1.96 -3.57
C ALA A 200 2.29 -1.95 -3.29
N LYS A 201 2.86 -0.79 -2.95
CA LYS A 201 4.29 -0.65 -2.61
C LYS A 201 4.69 -1.53 -1.43
N GLY A 202 3.92 -1.48 -0.34
CA GLY A 202 4.19 -2.31 0.83
C GLY A 202 4.07 -3.80 0.53
N THR A 203 3.09 -4.19 -0.28
CA THR A 203 2.92 -5.58 -0.74
C THR A 203 4.16 -6.06 -1.48
N LEU A 204 4.69 -5.27 -2.45
CA LEU A 204 5.94 -5.59 -3.14
C LEU A 204 7.12 -5.71 -2.17
N LEU A 205 7.29 -4.74 -1.27
CA LEU A 205 8.42 -4.70 -0.34
C LEU A 205 8.42 -5.83 0.69
N LEU A 206 7.27 -6.44 0.94
CA LEU A 206 7.16 -7.69 1.71
C LEU A 206 7.52 -8.93 0.88
N GLY A 207 7.97 -8.79 -0.37
CA GLY A 207 8.36 -9.91 -1.23
C GLY A 207 7.19 -10.65 -1.89
N VAL A 208 5.98 -10.09 -1.84
CA VAL A 208 4.82 -10.69 -2.50
C VAL A 208 4.93 -10.51 -4.00
N LYS A 209 4.92 -11.61 -4.74
CA LYS A 209 4.97 -11.65 -6.20
C LYS A 209 3.59 -11.66 -6.86
N ALA A 210 2.60 -12.26 -6.22
CA ALA A 210 1.25 -12.31 -6.75
C ALA A 210 0.18 -12.19 -5.66
N VAL A 211 -0.95 -11.61 -6.03
CA VAL A 211 -2.19 -11.63 -5.25
C VAL A 211 -3.21 -12.41 -6.04
N ILE A 212 -3.80 -13.44 -5.44
CA ILE A 212 -4.85 -14.26 -6.06
C ILE A 212 -6.15 -13.97 -5.31
N ALA A 213 -7.12 -13.36 -5.98
CA ALA A 213 -8.37 -12.93 -5.37
C ALA A 213 -9.60 -13.37 -6.17
N THR A 214 -10.76 -13.39 -5.53
CA THR A 214 -12.03 -13.65 -6.23
C THR A 214 -12.40 -12.46 -7.13
N SER A 215 -12.14 -11.24 -6.68
CA SER A 215 -12.24 -10.03 -7.51
C SER A 215 -11.42 -8.88 -6.93
N PHE A 216 -11.07 -7.93 -7.77
CA PHE A 216 -10.28 -6.76 -7.39
C PHE A 216 -11.07 -5.47 -7.58
N GLU A 217 -10.74 -4.48 -6.77
CA GLU A 217 -11.03 -3.10 -7.11
C GLU A 217 -10.07 -2.66 -8.25
N ARG A 218 -10.63 -1.99 -9.26
CA ARG A 218 -9.94 -1.68 -10.52
C ARG A 218 -8.65 -0.86 -10.32
N ILE A 219 -8.71 0.19 -9.51
CA ILE A 219 -7.57 1.08 -9.30
C ILE A 219 -6.45 0.33 -8.56
N HIS A 220 -6.80 -0.46 -7.55
CA HIS A 220 -5.80 -1.22 -6.79
C HIS A 220 -5.13 -2.30 -7.64
N ARG A 221 -5.91 -2.98 -8.49
CA ARG A 221 -5.38 -3.94 -9.47
C ARG A 221 -4.33 -3.29 -10.37
N SER A 222 -4.64 -2.12 -10.94
CA SER A 222 -3.69 -1.36 -11.78
C SER A 222 -2.43 -0.96 -11.02
N LYS A 223 -2.55 -0.61 -9.73
CA LYS A 223 -1.40 -0.27 -8.89
C LYS A 223 -0.52 -1.47 -8.56
N LEU A 224 -1.11 -2.64 -8.33
CA LEU A 224 -0.34 -3.88 -8.17
C LEU A 224 0.50 -4.15 -9.40
N ILE A 225 -0.09 -4.07 -10.60
CA ILE A 225 0.61 -4.22 -11.89
C ILE A 225 1.74 -3.19 -12.01
N GLY A 226 1.43 -1.92 -11.75
CA GLY A 226 2.41 -0.82 -11.83
C GLY A 226 3.60 -0.98 -10.87
N MET A 227 3.42 -1.73 -9.78
CA MET A 227 4.49 -2.05 -8.83
C MET A 227 5.16 -3.41 -9.11
N GLY A 228 4.72 -4.17 -10.12
CA GLY A 228 5.29 -5.48 -10.43
C GLY A 228 4.75 -6.63 -9.57
N VAL A 229 3.60 -6.44 -8.93
CA VAL A 229 2.88 -7.52 -8.23
C VAL A 229 1.78 -8.04 -9.14
N LEU A 230 1.77 -9.34 -9.44
CA LEU A 230 0.84 -9.97 -10.37
C LEU A 230 -0.56 -10.15 -9.73
N PRO A 231 -1.62 -9.47 -10.22
CA PRO A 231 -2.97 -9.72 -9.76
C PRO A 231 -3.63 -10.83 -10.58
N LEU A 232 -3.94 -11.93 -9.94
CA LEU A 232 -4.63 -13.08 -10.54
C LEU A 232 -6.03 -13.21 -9.96
N GLN A 233 -6.99 -13.53 -10.81
CA GLN A 233 -8.36 -13.76 -10.40
C GLN A 233 -8.70 -15.25 -10.54
N PHE A 234 -9.43 -15.79 -9.55
CA PHE A 234 -10.02 -17.11 -9.68
C PHE A 234 -10.99 -17.14 -10.86
N THR A 235 -11.06 -18.28 -11.56
CA THR A 235 -12.02 -18.48 -12.64
C THR A 235 -13.45 -18.46 -12.11
N ASP A 236 -14.43 -18.22 -12.99
CA ASP A 236 -15.83 -18.11 -12.62
C ASP A 236 -16.32 -19.33 -11.84
N GLY A 237 -16.92 -19.08 -10.69
CA GLY A 237 -17.40 -20.12 -9.78
C GLY A 237 -16.36 -20.72 -8.85
N GLU A 238 -15.08 -20.37 -9.03
CA GLU A 238 -13.99 -20.83 -8.17
C GLU A 238 -13.58 -19.75 -7.16
N ASN A 239 -13.11 -20.19 -6.03
CA ASN A 239 -12.50 -19.39 -4.99
C ASN A 239 -11.68 -20.28 -4.05
N LYS A 240 -11.02 -19.69 -3.07
CA LYS A 240 -10.20 -20.44 -2.11
C LYS A 240 -10.98 -21.49 -1.31
N GLN A 241 -12.29 -21.32 -1.11
CA GLN A 241 -13.15 -22.28 -0.41
C GLN A 241 -13.53 -23.46 -1.29
N THR A 242 -13.98 -23.20 -2.55
CA THR A 242 -14.35 -24.26 -3.50
C THR A 242 -13.15 -25.12 -3.85
N LEU A 243 -11.96 -24.51 -3.96
CA LEU A 243 -10.69 -25.19 -4.20
C LEU A 243 -10.06 -25.78 -2.94
N ARG A 244 -10.68 -25.59 -1.77
CA ARG A 244 -10.20 -26.07 -0.47
C ARG A 244 -8.78 -25.65 -0.14
N LEU A 245 -8.40 -24.45 -0.57
CA LEU A 245 -7.08 -23.90 -0.25
C LEU A 245 -7.04 -23.51 1.23
N ASP A 246 -6.21 -24.14 2.01
CA ASP A 246 -6.02 -23.79 3.42
C ASP A 246 -4.91 -22.74 3.63
N GLY A 247 -4.06 -22.53 2.62
CA GLY A 247 -2.96 -21.58 2.58
C GLY A 247 -1.61 -22.18 2.92
N SER A 248 -1.56 -23.50 3.18
CA SER A 248 -0.30 -24.25 3.37
C SER A 248 0.31 -24.73 2.06
N GLU A 249 -0.43 -24.58 0.95
CA GLU A 249 -0.02 -25.08 -0.35
C GLU A 249 1.26 -24.41 -0.84
N ILE A 250 1.99 -25.15 -1.67
CA ILE A 250 3.08 -24.64 -2.50
C ILE A 250 2.49 -24.30 -3.87
N VAL A 251 2.57 -23.04 -4.25
CA VAL A 251 1.94 -22.52 -5.46
C VAL A 251 3.00 -22.19 -6.50
N SER A 252 2.82 -22.67 -7.73
CA SER A 252 3.63 -22.28 -8.88
C SER A 252 2.76 -21.64 -9.95
N ILE A 253 3.17 -20.49 -10.48
CA ILE A 253 2.49 -19.74 -11.53
C ILE A 253 3.36 -19.79 -12.77
N LYS A 254 2.84 -20.40 -13.84
CA LYS A 254 3.55 -20.66 -15.11
C LYS A 254 2.84 -19.96 -16.26
N GLY A 255 3.50 -19.89 -17.42
CA GLY A 255 2.92 -19.30 -18.63
C GLY A 255 2.91 -17.78 -18.64
N LEU A 256 3.71 -17.14 -17.82
CA LEU A 256 3.83 -15.67 -17.76
C LEU A 256 4.63 -15.10 -18.94
N ASP A 257 5.45 -15.90 -19.56
CA ASP A 257 6.24 -15.59 -20.76
C ASP A 257 5.39 -15.33 -22.01
N THR A 258 4.18 -15.88 -22.05
CA THR A 258 3.22 -15.71 -23.15
C THR A 258 2.25 -14.54 -22.95
N VAL A 259 2.22 -13.91 -21.76
CA VAL A 259 1.32 -12.82 -21.42
C VAL A 259 1.98 -11.49 -21.79
N SER A 260 1.51 -10.86 -22.87
CA SER A 260 1.92 -9.48 -23.18
C SER A 260 1.16 -8.46 -22.32
N TYR A 261 1.72 -7.26 -22.17
CA TYR A 261 1.04 -6.14 -21.51
C TYR A 261 -0.34 -5.82 -22.10
N THR A 262 -0.53 -6.07 -23.39
CA THR A 262 -1.82 -5.92 -24.07
C THR A 262 -2.85 -6.94 -23.61
N HIS A 263 -2.43 -8.13 -23.20
CA HIS A 263 -3.31 -9.19 -22.69
C HIS A 263 -3.82 -8.84 -21.27
N LEU A 264 -2.95 -8.31 -20.43
CA LEU A 264 -3.33 -7.79 -19.11
C LEU A 264 -4.34 -6.63 -19.22
N ARG A 265 -4.21 -5.75 -20.23
CA ARG A 265 -5.17 -4.68 -20.54
C ARG A 265 -6.51 -5.21 -21.07
N ALA A 266 -6.50 -6.28 -21.87
CA ALA A 266 -7.72 -6.87 -22.39
C ALA A 266 -8.61 -7.45 -21.28
N HIS A 267 -8.02 -8.00 -20.23
CA HIS A 267 -8.74 -8.43 -19.03
C HIS A 267 -9.30 -7.25 -18.19
N GLU A 268 -8.67 -6.08 -18.25
CA GLU A 268 -9.18 -4.88 -17.59
C GLU A 268 -10.44 -4.32 -18.27
N THR A 269 -10.60 -4.57 -19.59
CA THR A 269 -11.74 -4.09 -20.37
C THR A 269 -12.92 -5.07 -20.41
N ALA A 270 -12.73 -6.29 -19.94
CA ALA A 270 -13.77 -7.33 -19.94
C ALA A 270 -14.51 -7.44 -18.58
N CYS A 271 -14.29 -6.51 -17.65
CA CYS A 271 -15.00 -6.40 -16.38
C CYS A 271 -16.06 -5.31 -16.44
#